data_1722b4e44a42fd0566b6a66f3f297817
#
_entry.id   1722b4e44a42fd0566b6a66f3f297817
#
_cell.length_a   1.000
_cell.length_b   1.000
_cell.length_c   1.000
_cell.angle_alpha   90.00
_cell.angle_beta   90.00
_cell.angle_gamma   90.00
#
_symmetry.space_group_name_H-M   'P 1'
#
loop_
_entity.id
_entity.type
_entity.pdbx_description
1 polymer ?
#
loop_
_entity_poly.entity_id
_entity_poly.type
_entity_poly.pdbx_seq_one_letter_code
_entity_poly.pdbx_strand_id
1 'polypeptide(L)'
;MLIIWVKRLSILVAGLLLGIFLVSTAAVLILDEADYKRLLSWGAEQFLDSQLVIEGPLDIDISRNLSLASGGITLKANDASYQLSAGQLHASFRLGSYLTTGTFWFNSLELTDVRLEVMESTDDDFALEDIYIPPVVFEQAQVNNLVFSYQELPPGTLHTFALTELSLGELGEQQPVSLRATGLFEGQPFELQGTSASISQFMKFREPHPVQLEISSARINARVQGTITDPLSGRGLDLQIQADIPRLMDIIEIVRDDIPPLGSLKGSLTLQGDYAAPRLEAIDLHMQRGDEVDLTVTGSVADVLTAKGLDLQLHGHSSNPQVLSWLLMKKHGRMQSARLSGRLQGDAPQITLHDLDAAMETSDGMKLALNGNAVLHPAGYKLTQEDAALTLTFSTPTLLAANLVQLEDVPEL
;
A
#
# COMPACT_ATOMS: atom_id res chain seq x y z
N MET A 1 3.18 -6.64 -5.49
CA MET A 1 3.98 -5.86 -6.45
C MET A 1 4.85 -4.79 -5.75
N LEU A 2 4.30 -3.83 -5.00
CA LEU A 2 5.09 -2.80 -4.29
C LEU A 2 6.22 -3.37 -3.40
N ILE A 3 5.97 -4.46 -2.67
CA ILE A 3 6.94 -5.12 -1.78
C ILE A 3 8.12 -5.73 -2.55
N ILE A 4 7.88 -6.27 -3.74
CA ILE A 4 8.95 -6.79 -4.61
C ILE A 4 9.89 -5.65 -5.01
N TRP A 5 9.33 -4.48 -5.31
CA TRP A 5 10.10 -3.29 -5.69
C TRP A 5 10.85 -2.66 -4.51
N VAL A 6 10.26 -2.63 -3.31
CA VAL A 6 10.99 -2.22 -2.10
C VAL A 6 12.17 -3.15 -1.84
N LYS A 7 12.03 -4.46 -2.04
CA LYS A 7 13.12 -5.42 -1.97
C LYS A 7 14.21 -5.14 -3.02
N ARG A 8 13.84 -4.95 -4.29
CA ARG A 8 14.80 -4.61 -5.35
C ARG A 8 15.54 -3.31 -5.03
N LEU A 9 14.84 -2.28 -4.57
CA LEU A 9 15.45 -1.02 -4.15
C LEU A 9 16.42 -1.20 -2.97
N SER A 10 16.06 -1.99 -1.95
CA SER A 10 16.94 -2.27 -0.81
C SER A 10 18.20 -3.01 -1.23
N ILE A 11 18.10 -3.96 -2.17
CA ILE A 11 19.24 -4.68 -2.75
C ILE A 11 20.12 -3.74 -3.57
N LEU A 12 19.51 -2.86 -4.37
CA LEU A 12 20.21 -1.87 -5.17
C LEU A 12 21.05 -0.92 -4.30
N VAL A 13 20.42 -0.39 -3.25
CA VAL A 13 21.11 0.49 -2.29
C VAL A 13 22.21 -0.30 -1.58
N ALA A 14 21.94 -1.52 -1.10
CA ALA A 14 22.93 -2.35 -0.43
C ALA A 14 24.08 -2.75 -1.36
N GLY A 15 23.80 -3.10 -2.61
CA GLY A 15 24.83 -3.44 -3.61
C GLY A 15 25.68 -2.25 -4.03
N LEU A 16 25.07 -1.07 -4.21
CA LEU A 16 25.80 0.17 -4.45
C LEU A 16 26.74 0.49 -3.27
N LEU A 17 26.24 0.34 -2.06
CA LEU A 17 27.00 0.57 -0.84
C LEU A 17 28.11 -0.47 -0.64
N LEU A 18 27.87 -1.73 -0.99
CA LEU A 18 28.89 -2.78 -0.99
C LEU A 18 29.99 -2.49 -2.02
N GLY A 19 29.63 -2.06 -3.23
CA GLY A 19 30.58 -1.61 -4.25
C GLY A 19 31.47 -0.49 -3.73
N ILE A 20 30.90 0.55 -3.15
CA ILE A 20 31.59 1.68 -2.52
C ILE A 20 32.57 1.20 -1.44
N PHE A 21 32.16 0.24 -0.61
CA PHE A 21 33.01 -0.27 0.49
C PHE A 21 34.18 -1.13 0.00
N LEU A 22 33.96 -2.06 -0.93
CA LEU A 22 35.03 -2.90 -1.48
C LEU A 22 36.13 -2.04 -2.12
N VAL A 23 35.74 -0.96 -2.79
CA VAL A 23 36.65 0.03 -3.36
C VAL A 23 37.46 0.72 -2.28
N SER A 24 36.84 1.19 -1.22
CA SER A 24 37.50 1.94 -0.17
C SER A 24 38.49 1.11 0.65
N THR A 25 38.22 -0.19 0.82
CA THR A 25 39.12 -1.06 1.62
C THR A 25 40.37 -1.50 0.83
N ALA A 26 40.26 -1.68 -0.48
CA ALA A 26 41.35 -2.11 -1.34
C ALA A 26 42.28 -0.94 -1.80
N ALA A 27 41.76 0.27 -1.78
CA ALA A 27 42.30 1.40 -2.53
C ALA A 27 43.05 2.45 -1.70
N VAL A 28 43.14 2.26 -0.41
CA VAL A 28 43.73 3.23 0.57
C VAL A 28 45.12 3.76 0.18
N LEU A 29 45.78 3.22 -0.85
CA LEU A 29 47.21 3.51 -1.02
C LEU A 29 47.66 3.97 -2.41
N ILE A 30 46.91 3.82 -3.52
CA ILE A 30 47.55 4.03 -4.85
C ILE A 30 46.60 4.51 -5.97
N LEU A 31 45.28 4.53 -5.78
CA LEU A 31 44.33 4.75 -6.88
C LEU A 31 43.98 6.22 -7.08
N ASP A 32 43.84 6.64 -8.34
CA ASP A 32 43.31 7.94 -8.71
C ASP A 32 41.75 7.91 -8.84
N GLU A 33 41.12 9.07 -9.04
CA GLU A 33 39.67 9.21 -9.20
C GLU A 33 39.11 8.33 -10.30
N ALA A 34 39.83 8.19 -11.41
CA ALA A 34 39.39 7.40 -12.55
C ALA A 34 39.42 5.90 -12.26
N ASP A 35 40.36 5.45 -11.44
CA ASP A 35 40.47 4.06 -11.00
C ASP A 35 39.34 3.70 -10.05
N TYR A 36 38.98 4.60 -9.12
CA TYR A 36 37.84 4.43 -8.26
C TYR A 36 36.52 4.35 -9.04
N LYS A 37 36.30 5.23 -10.00
CA LYS A 37 35.12 5.19 -10.85
C LYS A 37 35.01 3.87 -11.62
N ARG A 38 36.12 3.39 -12.20
CA ARG A 38 36.16 2.09 -12.90
C ARG A 38 35.83 0.92 -12.00
N LEU A 39 36.37 0.92 -10.77
CA LEU A 39 36.15 -0.15 -9.83
C LEU A 39 34.70 -0.17 -9.32
N LEU A 40 34.10 1.00 -9.08
CA LEU A 40 32.67 1.12 -8.74
C LEU A 40 31.76 0.64 -9.88
N SER A 41 32.07 1.04 -11.12
CA SER A 41 31.32 0.60 -12.30
C SER A 41 31.44 -0.91 -12.53
N TRP A 42 32.64 -1.47 -12.37
CA TRP A 42 32.86 -2.93 -12.40
C TRP A 42 32.06 -3.66 -11.31
N GLY A 43 32.04 -3.12 -10.09
CA GLY A 43 31.24 -3.70 -9.00
C GLY A 43 29.75 -3.67 -9.28
N ALA A 44 29.22 -2.58 -9.83
CA ALA A 44 27.82 -2.48 -10.21
C ALA A 44 27.45 -3.49 -11.31
N GLU A 45 28.31 -3.66 -12.31
CA GLU A 45 28.11 -4.64 -13.39
C GLU A 45 28.16 -6.08 -12.86
N GLN A 46 29.13 -6.39 -11.99
CA GLN A 46 29.34 -7.75 -11.50
C GLN A 46 28.28 -8.20 -10.46
N PHE A 47 27.82 -7.30 -9.57
CA PHE A 47 26.97 -7.65 -8.46
C PHE A 47 25.52 -7.22 -8.63
N LEU A 48 25.25 -6.22 -9.47
CA LEU A 48 23.90 -5.65 -9.66
C LEU A 48 23.34 -5.85 -11.06
N ASP A 49 24.13 -6.45 -11.95
CA ASP A 49 23.80 -6.53 -13.38
C ASP A 49 23.37 -5.18 -13.95
N SER A 50 24.15 -4.13 -13.64
CA SER A 50 23.78 -2.74 -13.89
C SER A 50 24.98 -1.90 -14.27
N GLN A 51 24.74 -0.92 -15.14
CA GLN A 51 25.73 0.06 -15.55
C GLN A 51 25.70 1.25 -14.58
N LEU A 52 26.81 1.51 -13.91
CA LEU A 52 27.01 2.68 -13.07
C LEU A 52 27.83 3.74 -13.81
N VAL A 53 27.27 4.94 -13.92
CA VAL A 53 27.94 6.12 -14.47
C VAL A 53 28.05 7.18 -13.37
N ILE A 54 29.26 7.69 -13.16
CA ILE A 54 29.55 8.78 -12.20
C ILE A 54 30.04 9.97 -13.02
N GLU A 55 29.16 10.95 -13.25
CA GLU A 55 29.43 12.10 -14.11
C GLU A 55 30.20 13.21 -13.38
N GLY A 56 29.92 13.41 -12.08
CA GLY A 56 30.54 14.45 -11.26
C GLY A 56 31.92 14.05 -10.72
N PRO A 57 32.62 14.97 -10.05
CA PRO A 57 33.84 14.65 -9.32
C PRO A 57 33.54 13.66 -8.21
N LEU A 58 34.46 12.75 -7.97
CA LEU A 58 34.42 11.79 -6.87
C LEU A 58 35.46 12.21 -5.85
N ASP A 59 34.99 12.72 -4.71
CA ASP A 59 35.87 13.11 -3.60
C ASP A 59 35.85 12.02 -2.51
N ILE A 60 37.02 11.55 -2.16
CA ILE A 60 37.20 10.50 -1.16
C ILE A 60 38.18 11.02 -0.09
N ASP A 61 37.65 11.22 1.11
CA ASP A 61 38.49 11.58 2.28
C ASP A 61 38.65 10.38 3.20
N ILE A 62 39.92 10.02 3.41
CA ILE A 62 40.33 8.89 4.24
C ILE A 62 41.06 9.48 5.47
N SER A 63 40.30 10.08 6.37
CA SER A 63 40.83 10.58 7.62
C SER A 63 40.47 9.64 8.79
N ARG A 64 39.61 10.09 9.68
CA ARG A 64 39.10 9.29 10.83
C ARG A 64 37.96 8.36 10.45
N ASN A 65 37.13 8.81 9.55
CA ASN A 65 36.10 8.05 8.88
C ASN A 65 36.37 8.12 7.38
N LEU A 66 35.97 7.12 6.63
CA LEU A 66 35.98 7.21 5.19
C LEU A 66 34.71 7.97 4.76
N SER A 67 34.88 9.07 4.05
CA SER A 67 33.78 9.79 3.45
C SER A 67 33.90 9.79 1.92
N LEU A 68 32.78 9.70 1.27
CA LEU A 68 32.66 9.70 -0.18
C LEU A 68 31.61 10.75 -0.56
N ALA A 69 32.01 11.66 -1.41
CA ALA A 69 31.09 12.62 -2.02
C ALA A 69 31.16 12.52 -3.56
N SER A 70 30.02 12.49 -4.19
CA SER A 70 29.96 12.47 -5.66
C SER A 70 28.75 13.27 -6.13
N GLY A 71 28.93 13.92 -7.28
CA GLY A 71 27.85 14.53 -8.05
C GLY A 71 27.49 13.67 -9.26
N GLY A 72 26.23 13.68 -9.64
CA GLY A 72 25.76 13.04 -10.87
C GLY A 72 26.04 11.53 -10.93
N ILE A 73 25.25 10.72 -10.24
CA ILE A 73 25.30 9.26 -10.29
C ILE A 73 24.10 8.73 -11.04
N THR A 74 24.32 7.82 -11.98
CA THR A 74 23.27 7.08 -12.67
C THR A 74 23.58 5.60 -12.66
N LEU A 75 22.63 4.81 -12.14
CA LEU A 75 22.65 3.35 -12.16
C LEU A 75 21.49 2.85 -13.01
N LYS A 76 21.78 2.10 -14.06
CA LYS A 76 20.80 1.58 -15.00
C LYS A 76 20.92 0.07 -15.10
N ALA A 77 19.80 -0.64 -14.93
CA ALA A 77 19.74 -2.08 -15.15
C ALA A 77 20.03 -2.44 -16.61
N ASN A 78 20.75 -3.54 -16.86
CA ASN A 78 21.07 -4.00 -18.21
C ASN A 78 19.81 -4.43 -18.98
N ASP A 79 18.80 -4.96 -18.28
CA ASP A 79 17.47 -5.33 -18.79
C ASP A 79 16.52 -4.10 -18.93
N ALA A 80 16.96 -2.91 -18.59
CA ALA A 80 16.21 -1.67 -18.56
C ALA A 80 14.98 -1.70 -17.60
N SER A 81 14.88 -2.63 -16.67
CA SER A 81 13.79 -2.73 -15.70
C SER A 81 13.74 -1.56 -14.72
N TYR A 82 14.87 -0.92 -14.48
CA TYR A 82 14.94 0.30 -13.66
C TYR A 82 16.09 1.22 -14.05
N GLN A 83 15.94 2.49 -13.66
CA GLN A 83 16.99 3.49 -13.69
C GLN A 83 16.93 4.32 -12.42
N LEU A 84 18.04 4.38 -11.68
CA LEU A 84 18.22 5.24 -10.52
C LEU A 84 19.21 6.33 -10.86
N SER A 85 18.87 7.59 -10.64
CA SER A 85 19.80 8.71 -10.73
C SER A 85 19.79 9.54 -9.47
N ALA A 86 20.94 10.10 -9.07
CA ALA A 86 21.06 11.03 -7.97
C ALA A 86 21.96 12.20 -8.40
N GLY A 87 21.52 13.42 -8.08
CA GLY A 87 22.28 14.63 -8.35
C GLY A 87 23.51 14.74 -7.44
N GLN A 88 23.37 14.29 -6.18
CA GLN A 88 24.47 14.26 -5.21
C GLN A 88 24.36 13.02 -4.31
N LEU A 89 25.51 12.46 -3.98
CA LEU A 89 25.68 11.42 -2.96
C LEU A 89 26.71 11.88 -1.94
N HIS A 90 26.36 11.77 -0.67
CA HIS A 90 27.29 11.89 0.45
C HIS A 90 27.17 10.63 1.33
N ALA A 91 28.26 9.93 1.56
CA ALA A 91 28.29 8.78 2.45
C ALA A 91 29.50 8.82 3.34
N SER A 92 29.34 8.53 4.64
CA SER A 92 30.47 8.36 5.56
C SER A 92 30.34 7.05 6.32
N PHE A 93 31.46 6.35 6.50
CA PHE A 93 31.47 5.02 7.11
C PHE A 93 32.72 4.74 7.93
N ARG A 94 32.59 3.80 8.88
CA ARG A 94 33.68 3.37 9.78
C ARG A 94 34.43 2.21 9.14
N LEU A 95 35.63 2.46 8.65
CA LEU A 95 36.48 1.42 8.04
C LEU A 95 36.74 0.21 8.97
N GLY A 96 36.90 0.47 10.28
CA GLY A 96 37.21 -0.58 11.22
C GLY A 96 36.09 -1.54 11.58
N SER A 97 34.85 -1.16 11.38
CA SER A 97 33.67 -1.97 11.79
C SER A 97 33.56 -3.28 11.02
N TYR A 98 33.75 -3.24 9.71
CA TYR A 98 33.70 -4.45 8.90
C TYR A 98 34.78 -5.45 9.26
N LEU A 99 35.99 -4.99 9.51
CA LEU A 99 37.12 -5.86 9.86
C LEU A 99 36.97 -6.52 11.23
N THR A 100 36.16 -5.92 12.12
CA THR A 100 35.96 -6.43 13.49
C THR A 100 34.67 -7.19 13.68
N THR A 101 33.61 -6.79 12.99
CA THR A 101 32.24 -7.31 13.19
C THR A 101 31.64 -7.95 11.93
N GLY A 102 32.26 -7.81 10.77
CA GLY A 102 31.69 -8.22 9.47
C GLY A 102 30.50 -7.36 9.03
N THR A 103 30.23 -6.22 9.71
CA THR A 103 29.11 -5.33 9.45
C THR A 103 29.60 -4.02 8.85
N PHE A 104 28.96 -3.60 7.77
CA PHE A 104 29.21 -2.28 7.17
C PHE A 104 28.46 -1.20 7.96
N TRP A 105 29.20 -0.34 8.62
CA TRP A 105 28.65 0.72 9.45
C TRP A 105 28.78 2.08 8.78
N PHE A 106 27.66 2.64 8.33
CA PHE A 106 27.57 3.98 7.78
C PHE A 106 27.15 4.96 8.88
N ASN A 107 27.94 6.00 9.09
CA ASN A 107 27.57 7.09 10.00
C ASN A 107 26.46 7.95 9.38
N SER A 108 26.59 8.25 8.08
CA SER A 108 25.56 9.00 7.34
C SER A 108 25.52 8.55 5.89
N LEU A 109 24.31 8.59 5.33
CA LEU A 109 24.06 8.51 3.90
C LEU A 109 23.10 9.65 3.54
N GLU A 110 23.49 10.50 2.63
CA GLU A 110 22.66 11.58 2.09
C GLU A 110 22.62 11.48 0.57
N LEU A 111 21.40 11.46 0.03
CA LEU A 111 21.12 11.48 -1.40
C LEU A 111 20.26 12.70 -1.70
N THR A 112 20.58 13.41 -2.77
CA THR A 112 19.82 14.60 -3.19
C THR A 112 19.47 14.51 -4.67
N ASP A 113 18.29 15.01 -5.03
CA ASP A 113 17.73 15.00 -6.39
C ASP A 113 17.71 13.58 -6.99
N VAL A 114 17.07 12.67 -6.24
CA VAL A 114 16.98 11.27 -6.60
C VAL A 114 15.80 11.04 -7.54
N ARG A 115 16.03 10.34 -8.63
CA ARG A 115 14.99 9.86 -9.53
C ARG A 115 15.11 8.37 -9.70
N LEU A 116 14.03 7.66 -9.38
CA LEU A 116 13.92 6.22 -9.58
C LEU A 116 12.79 5.95 -10.56
N GLU A 117 13.14 5.47 -11.73
CA GLU A 117 12.21 5.05 -12.77
C GLU A 117 12.22 3.53 -12.84
N VAL A 118 11.04 2.94 -12.80
CA VAL A 118 10.85 1.49 -12.81
C VAL A 118 9.85 1.14 -13.89
N MET A 119 10.19 0.16 -14.72
CA MET A 119 9.30 -0.42 -15.71
C MET A 119 8.88 -1.82 -15.29
N GLU A 120 7.61 -2.17 -15.51
CA GLU A 120 7.15 -3.52 -15.30
C GLU A 120 7.91 -4.49 -16.20
N SER A 121 8.39 -5.60 -15.65
CA SER A 121 9.07 -6.66 -16.40
C SER A 121 8.20 -7.90 -16.43
N THR A 122 8.21 -8.62 -17.55
CA THR A 122 7.53 -9.90 -17.72
C THR A 122 8.30 -11.08 -17.12
N ASP A 123 9.56 -10.86 -16.73
CA ASP A 123 10.41 -11.91 -16.14
C ASP A 123 10.23 -11.97 -14.62
N ASP A 124 9.46 -12.95 -14.16
CA ASP A 124 9.24 -13.24 -12.73
C ASP A 124 10.41 -14.04 -12.08
N ASP A 125 11.46 -14.38 -12.83
CA ASP A 125 12.49 -15.32 -12.42
C ASP A 125 13.63 -14.74 -11.57
N PHE A 126 13.52 -13.51 -11.09
CA PHE A 126 14.52 -12.96 -10.18
C PHE A 126 14.28 -13.46 -8.74
N ALA A 127 14.83 -14.62 -8.40
CA ALA A 127 14.81 -15.17 -7.06
C ALA A 127 15.80 -14.43 -6.16
N LEU A 128 15.28 -13.58 -5.27
CA LEU A 128 16.05 -12.81 -4.29
C LEU A 128 16.71 -13.68 -3.20
N GLU A 129 16.40 -14.96 -3.16
CA GLU A 129 16.88 -15.89 -2.14
C GLU A 129 18.38 -16.20 -2.27
N ASP A 130 18.97 -15.93 -3.43
CA ASP A 130 20.37 -16.25 -3.74
C ASP A 130 21.34 -15.07 -3.58
N ILE A 131 20.87 -13.85 -3.25
CA ILE A 131 21.74 -12.70 -3.08
C ILE A 131 22.12 -12.52 -1.61
N TYR A 132 23.38 -12.76 -1.32
CA TYR A 132 23.96 -12.39 -0.03
C TYR A 132 24.05 -10.87 0.10
N ILE A 133 23.20 -10.29 0.94
CA ILE A 133 23.30 -8.89 1.34
C ILE A 133 24.12 -8.86 2.63
N PRO A 134 25.33 -8.29 2.63
CA PRO A 134 26.08 -8.14 3.86
C PRO A 134 25.30 -7.25 4.83
N PRO A 135 25.42 -7.46 6.13
CA PRO A 135 24.76 -6.62 7.13
C PRO A 135 25.27 -5.18 7.03
N VAL A 136 24.35 -4.28 6.68
CA VAL A 136 24.61 -2.84 6.57
C VAL A 136 23.83 -2.11 7.65
N VAL A 137 24.51 -1.25 8.39
CA VAL A 137 23.95 -0.43 9.46
C VAL A 137 24.14 1.04 9.10
N PHE A 138 23.08 1.84 9.22
CA PHE A 138 23.14 3.29 9.07
C PHE A 138 22.85 3.95 10.42
N GLU A 139 23.62 4.95 10.83
CA GLU A 139 23.28 5.82 11.96
C GLU A 139 22.24 6.87 11.53
N GLN A 140 22.39 7.38 10.31
CA GLN A 140 21.47 8.34 9.70
C GLN A 140 21.41 8.09 8.19
N ALA A 141 20.21 8.15 7.62
CA ALA A 141 20.03 8.18 6.17
C ALA A 141 19.00 9.25 5.81
N GLN A 142 19.32 10.06 4.82
CA GLN A 142 18.47 11.13 4.33
C GLN A 142 18.42 11.11 2.81
N VAL A 143 17.22 11.26 2.27
CA VAL A 143 16.97 11.40 0.83
C VAL A 143 16.15 12.65 0.62
N ASN A 144 16.70 13.57 -0.15
CA ASN A 144 16.04 14.83 -0.49
C ASN A 144 15.62 14.83 -1.96
N ASN A 145 14.40 15.31 -2.24
CA ASN A 145 13.83 15.39 -3.59
C ASN A 145 13.85 14.05 -4.33
N LEU A 146 13.21 13.03 -3.78
CA LEU A 146 13.02 11.74 -4.47
C LEU A 146 11.78 11.79 -5.36
N VAL A 147 11.93 11.47 -6.62
CA VAL A 147 10.83 11.18 -7.54
C VAL A 147 10.88 9.71 -7.92
N PHE A 148 9.84 8.98 -7.57
CA PHE A 148 9.64 7.59 -7.97
C PHE A 148 8.58 7.54 -9.06
N SER A 149 8.88 6.91 -10.18
CA SER A 149 7.98 6.68 -11.29
C SER A 149 7.89 5.20 -11.60
N TYR A 150 6.67 4.67 -11.68
CA TYR A 150 6.40 3.29 -12.06
C TYR A 150 5.55 3.26 -13.32
N GLN A 151 6.05 2.60 -14.37
CA GLN A 151 5.38 2.41 -15.64
C GLN A 151 4.91 0.96 -15.76
N GLU A 152 3.58 0.77 -15.84
CA GLU A 152 3.02 -0.53 -16.22
C GLU A 152 3.34 -0.87 -17.67
N LEU A 153 3.32 -2.17 -18.04
CA LEU A 153 3.51 -2.61 -19.42
C LEU A 153 2.50 -1.93 -20.36
N PRO A 154 2.92 -1.49 -21.57
CA PRO A 154 2.04 -0.79 -22.49
C PRO A 154 0.79 -1.59 -22.85
N PRO A 155 -0.43 -0.95 -22.82
CA PRO A 155 -0.69 0.49 -22.69
C PRO A 155 -0.90 0.98 -21.24
N GLY A 156 -0.12 0.53 -20.26
CA GLY A 156 -0.34 0.79 -18.83
C GLY A 156 -0.16 2.25 -18.37
N THR A 157 -0.52 2.51 -17.15
CA THR A 157 -0.52 3.82 -16.51
C THR A 157 0.86 4.16 -15.93
N LEU A 158 1.24 5.45 -15.97
CA LEU A 158 2.40 5.96 -15.25
C LEU A 158 1.98 6.46 -13.88
N HIS A 159 2.49 5.85 -12.83
CA HIS A 159 2.28 6.28 -11.45
C HIS A 159 3.49 7.04 -10.96
N THR A 160 3.28 8.23 -10.40
CA THR A 160 4.36 9.06 -9.88
C THR A 160 4.14 9.38 -8.41
N PHE A 161 5.18 9.18 -7.62
CA PHE A 161 5.25 9.47 -6.20
C PHE A 161 6.48 10.35 -5.93
N ALA A 162 6.29 11.47 -5.25
CA ALA A 162 7.36 12.39 -4.96
C ALA A 162 7.54 12.56 -3.45
N LEU A 163 8.75 12.32 -2.95
CA LEU A 163 9.16 12.66 -1.59
C LEU A 163 10.02 13.91 -1.62
N THR A 164 9.63 14.91 -0.84
CA THR A 164 10.45 16.10 -0.62
C THR A 164 11.60 15.77 0.30
N GLU A 165 11.33 14.99 1.34
CA GLU A 165 12.32 14.54 2.31
C GLU A 165 11.95 13.15 2.82
N LEU A 166 12.94 12.28 2.93
CA LEU A 166 12.87 11.02 3.65
C LEU A 166 14.05 10.97 4.61
N SER A 167 13.81 10.85 5.89
CA SER A 167 14.85 10.72 6.91
C SER A 167 14.65 9.46 7.75
N LEU A 168 15.73 8.74 7.93
CA LEU A 168 15.86 7.63 8.87
C LEU A 168 16.86 8.05 9.93
N GLY A 169 16.46 8.03 11.19
CA GLY A 169 17.30 8.44 12.31
C GLY A 169 17.30 7.43 13.44
N GLU A 170 18.15 7.69 14.43
CA GLU A 170 18.30 6.86 15.63
C GLU A 170 18.60 5.39 15.31
N LEU A 171 19.38 5.17 14.26
CA LEU A 171 19.75 3.85 13.75
C LEU A 171 20.78 3.15 14.66
N GLY A 172 20.71 3.38 15.96
CA GLY A 172 21.53 2.70 16.97
C GLY A 172 21.25 1.19 16.98
N GLU A 173 22.28 0.40 17.35
CA GLU A 173 22.19 -1.07 17.31
C GLU A 173 20.99 -1.65 18.09
N GLN A 174 20.55 -0.98 19.16
CA GLN A 174 19.43 -1.42 20.02
C GLN A 174 18.28 -0.40 20.12
N GLN A 175 18.35 0.72 19.40
CA GLN A 175 17.31 1.74 19.43
C GLN A 175 16.35 1.52 18.26
N PRO A 176 15.04 1.78 18.46
CA PRO A 176 14.08 1.77 17.35
C PRO A 176 14.49 2.74 16.25
N VAL A 177 14.33 2.31 15.00
CA VAL A 177 14.57 3.17 13.84
C VAL A 177 13.42 4.17 13.75
N SER A 178 13.72 5.46 13.75
CA SER A 178 12.75 6.50 13.44
C SER A 178 12.69 6.75 11.93
N LEU A 179 11.47 6.91 11.43
CA LEU A 179 11.17 7.22 10.03
C LEU A 179 10.37 8.51 9.96
N ARG A 180 10.78 9.44 9.11
CA ARG A 180 9.96 10.58 8.70
C ARG A 180 10.06 10.75 7.19
N ALA A 181 8.90 10.95 6.55
CA ALA A 181 8.86 11.30 5.15
C ALA A 181 7.81 12.38 4.91
N THR A 182 8.13 13.33 4.04
CA THR A 182 7.18 14.34 3.55
C THR A 182 7.23 14.35 2.03
N GLY A 183 6.10 14.61 1.39
CA GLY A 183 6.07 14.59 -0.07
C GLY A 183 4.71 14.91 -0.66
N LEU A 184 4.57 14.54 -1.92
CA LEU A 184 3.34 14.68 -2.70
C LEU A 184 2.92 13.31 -3.24
N PHE A 185 1.66 12.95 -3.01
CA PHE A 185 1.02 11.82 -3.68
C PHE A 185 -0.16 12.34 -4.50
N GLU A 186 -0.17 12.10 -5.80
CA GLU A 186 -1.14 12.66 -6.75
C GLU A 186 -1.32 14.20 -6.57
N GLY A 187 -0.20 14.91 -6.39
CA GLY A 187 -0.17 16.36 -6.18
C GLY A 187 -0.65 16.85 -4.81
N GLN A 188 -1.01 15.96 -3.88
CA GLN A 188 -1.46 16.30 -2.53
C GLN A 188 -0.34 16.06 -1.50
N PRO A 189 -0.07 17.03 -0.63
CA PRO A 189 0.96 16.88 0.39
C PRO A 189 0.56 15.81 1.42
N PHE A 190 1.55 15.04 1.85
CA PHE A 190 1.42 14.10 2.96
C PHE A 190 2.66 14.14 3.86
N GLU A 191 2.47 13.72 5.09
CA GLU A 191 3.50 13.43 6.06
C GLU A 191 3.33 12.00 6.56
N LEU A 192 4.43 11.25 6.60
CA LEU A 192 4.53 9.93 7.20
C LEU A 192 5.58 10.01 8.31
N GLN A 193 5.24 9.54 9.49
CA GLN A 193 6.18 9.42 10.59
C GLN A 193 5.96 8.10 11.32
N GLY A 194 7.03 7.60 11.94
CA GLY A 194 6.89 6.38 12.72
C GLY A 194 8.19 5.83 13.24
N THR A 195 8.07 4.65 13.81
CA THR A 195 9.19 3.88 14.35
C THR A 195 9.05 2.42 13.96
N SER A 196 10.19 1.74 13.85
CA SER A 196 10.26 0.33 13.59
C SER A 196 11.25 -0.36 14.53
N ALA A 197 11.48 -1.64 14.33
CA ALA A 197 12.46 -2.40 15.10
C ALA A 197 13.85 -1.76 15.06
N SER A 198 14.70 -2.05 16.05
CA SER A 198 16.12 -1.71 15.98
C SER A 198 16.82 -2.54 14.90
N ILE A 199 17.96 -2.06 14.43
CA ILE A 199 18.76 -2.76 13.42
C ILE A 199 19.15 -4.16 13.88
N SER A 200 19.52 -4.34 15.13
CA SER A 200 19.84 -5.66 15.68
C SER A 200 18.65 -6.61 15.69
N GLN A 201 17.42 -6.09 15.79
CA GLN A 201 16.22 -6.90 15.64
C GLN A 201 15.96 -7.25 14.18
N PHE A 202 16.11 -6.30 13.24
CA PHE A 202 15.98 -6.60 11.80
C PHE A 202 16.93 -7.69 11.33
N MET A 203 18.10 -7.84 11.95
CA MET A 203 19.06 -8.90 11.65
C MET A 203 18.59 -10.29 12.15
N LYS A 204 17.54 -10.35 12.98
CA LYS A 204 16.99 -11.60 13.51
C LYS A 204 15.72 -11.97 12.73
N PHE A 205 15.88 -12.52 11.55
CA PHE A 205 14.84 -12.82 10.55
C PHE A 205 13.64 -13.69 10.98
N ARG A 206 13.44 -13.97 12.25
CA ARG A 206 12.34 -14.82 12.75
C ARG A 206 11.67 -14.28 14.00
N GLU A 207 12.03 -13.09 14.43
CA GLU A 207 11.40 -12.42 15.57
C GLU A 207 10.42 -11.36 15.06
N PRO A 208 9.27 -11.16 15.75
CA PRO A 208 8.34 -10.08 15.38
C PRO A 208 9.00 -8.70 15.50
N HIS A 209 8.98 -7.92 14.45
CA HIS A 209 9.50 -6.56 14.37
C HIS A 209 8.38 -5.57 14.65
N PRO A 210 8.45 -4.76 15.70
CA PRO A 210 7.45 -3.74 15.98
C PRO A 210 7.44 -2.68 14.86
N VAL A 211 6.24 -2.23 14.50
CA VAL A 211 6.00 -1.18 13.52
C VAL A 211 4.95 -0.24 14.08
N GLN A 212 5.23 1.06 14.00
CA GLN A 212 4.29 2.11 14.33
C GLN A 212 4.42 3.23 13.30
N LEU A 213 3.38 3.48 12.52
CA LEU A 213 3.36 4.48 11.46
C LEU A 213 2.12 5.36 11.59
N GLU A 214 2.30 6.64 11.33
CA GLU A 214 1.23 7.63 11.20
C GLU A 214 1.36 8.32 9.85
N ILE A 215 0.25 8.33 9.11
CA ILE A 215 0.13 9.02 7.82
C ILE A 215 -0.85 10.16 8.01
N SER A 216 -0.48 11.34 7.60
CA SER A 216 -1.32 12.54 7.66
C SER A 216 -1.33 13.28 6.33
N SER A 217 -2.52 13.53 5.81
CA SER A 217 -2.75 14.34 4.61
C SER A 217 -4.17 14.93 4.62
N ALA A 218 -4.48 15.79 3.66
CA ALA A 218 -5.84 16.28 3.47
C ALA A 218 -6.86 15.18 3.09
N ARG A 219 -6.39 14.04 2.52
CA ARG A 219 -7.23 12.95 2.03
C ARG A 219 -7.38 11.80 3.03
N ILE A 220 -6.34 11.56 3.84
CA ILE A 220 -6.30 10.44 4.77
C ILE A 220 -5.46 10.77 5.99
N ASN A 221 -5.99 10.41 7.17
CA ASN A 221 -5.21 10.27 8.39
C ASN A 221 -5.29 8.81 8.80
N ALA A 222 -4.15 8.15 8.92
CA ALA A 222 -4.11 6.74 9.27
C ALA A 222 -3.00 6.47 10.28
N ARG A 223 -3.27 5.49 11.16
CA ARG A 223 -2.30 4.95 12.11
C ARG A 223 -2.23 3.45 11.93
N VAL A 224 -1.01 2.94 11.81
CA VAL A 224 -0.70 1.51 11.74
C VAL A 224 0.20 1.17 12.89
N GLN A 225 -0.14 0.15 13.66
CA GLN A 225 0.70 -0.33 14.77
C GLN A 225 0.62 -1.85 14.88
N GLY A 226 1.72 -2.48 15.26
CA GLY A 226 1.76 -3.93 15.41
C GLY A 226 3.13 -4.51 15.16
N THR A 227 3.17 -5.69 14.57
CA THR A 227 4.41 -6.41 14.26
C THR A 227 4.40 -7.04 12.88
N ILE A 228 5.61 -7.20 12.32
CA ILE A 228 5.85 -7.96 11.09
C ILE A 228 7.01 -8.92 11.39
N THR A 229 6.84 -10.23 11.19
CA THR A 229 7.88 -11.22 11.50
C THR A 229 8.99 -11.24 10.44
N ASP A 230 8.63 -11.15 9.19
CA ASP A 230 9.57 -11.09 8.06
C ASP A 230 9.17 -9.94 7.12
N PRO A 231 9.71 -8.74 7.34
CA PRO A 231 9.37 -7.57 6.52
C PRO A 231 9.79 -7.72 5.05
N LEU A 232 10.84 -8.48 4.77
CA LEU A 232 11.36 -8.66 3.42
C LEU A 232 10.47 -9.57 2.56
N SER A 233 9.89 -10.61 3.15
CA SER A 233 8.95 -11.49 2.46
C SER A 233 7.49 -11.14 2.71
N GLY A 234 7.21 -10.16 3.59
CA GLY A 234 5.85 -9.75 3.96
C GLY A 234 5.08 -10.85 4.70
N ARG A 235 5.77 -11.63 5.55
CA ARG A 235 5.16 -12.70 6.35
C ARG A 235 4.99 -12.31 7.80
N GLY A 236 4.00 -12.93 8.43
CA GLY A 236 3.70 -12.74 9.85
C GLY A 236 3.26 -11.32 10.16
N LEU A 237 2.36 -10.79 9.37
CA LEU A 237 1.70 -9.51 9.61
C LEU A 237 0.75 -9.66 10.80
N ASP A 238 0.80 -8.71 11.73
CA ASP A 238 -0.19 -8.50 12.81
C ASP A 238 -0.26 -6.99 13.08
N LEU A 239 -1.07 -6.30 12.28
CA LEU A 239 -1.11 -4.85 12.19
C LEU A 239 -2.53 -4.34 12.48
N GLN A 240 -2.67 -3.52 13.51
CA GLN A 240 -3.87 -2.73 13.74
C GLN A 240 -3.81 -1.45 12.90
N ILE A 241 -4.85 -1.22 12.12
CA ILE A 241 -4.98 -0.08 11.23
C ILE A 241 -6.19 0.72 11.67
N GLN A 242 -6.01 2.01 11.89
CA GLN A 242 -7.07 3.00 12.10
C GLN A 242 -6.98 4.03 11.00
N ALA A 243 -8.12 4.40 10.42
CA ALA A 243 -8.16 5.40 9.36
C ALA A 243 -9.33 6.38 9.53
N ASP A 244 -9.07 7.63 9.18
CA ASP A 244 -10.06 8.69 9.00
C ASP A 244 -9.86 9.31 7.62
N ILE A 245 -10.81 9.08 6.72
CA ILE A 245 -10.80 9.52 5.33
C ILE A 245 -11.98 10.47 5.15
N PRO A 246 -11.74 11.80 5.13
CA PRO A 246 -12.81 12.79 5.04
C PRO A 246 -13.68 12.66 3.80
N ARG A 247 -13.09 12.21 2.68
CA ARG A 247 -13.79 11.94 1.42
C ARG A 247 -13.28 10.65 0.82
N LEU A 248 -14.06 9.61 0.98
CA LEU A 248 -13.68 8.26 0.53
C LEU A 248 -13.42 8.20 -0.99
N MET A 249 -14.12 9.03 -1.78
CA MET A 249 -13.92 9.12 -3.23
C MET A 249 -12.48 9.54 -3.61
N ASP A 250 -11.84 10.41 -2.83
CA ASP A 250 -10.46 10.85 -3.09
C ASP A 250 -9.44 9.68 -3.07
N ILE A 251 -9.81 8.55 -2.49
CA ILE A 251 -8.99 7.32 -2.46
C ILE A 251 -9.49 6.29 -3.47
N ILE A 252 -10.81 6.13 -3.58
CA ILE A 252 -11.43 5.09 -4.44
C ILE A 252 -11.25 5.42 -5.92
N GLU A 253 -11.33 6.68 -6.33
CA GLU A 253 -11.13 7.12 -7.72
C GLU A 253 -9.77 6.70 -8.29
N ILE A 254 -8.78 6.46 -7.43
CA ILE A 254 -7.48 5.91 -7.83
C ILE A 254 -7.61 4.45 -8.33
N VAL A 255 -8.64 3.74 -7.85
CA VAL A 255 -8.84 2.29 -8.11
C VAL A 255 -10.05 2.04 -8.99
N ARG A 256 -11.14 2.80 -8.77
CA ARG A 256 -12.43 2.64 -9.46
C ARG A 256 -13.17 3.98 -9.51
N ASP A 257 -13.79 4.23 -10.65
CA ASP A 257 -14.58 5.44 -10.94
C ASP A 257 -16.11 5.24 -10.93
N ASP A 258 -16.56 3.99 -10.72
CA ASP A 258 -17.99 3.59 -10.79
C ASP A 258 -18.71 3.59 -9.42
N ILE A 259 -18.02 3.99 -8.34
CA ILE A 259 -18.57 4.01 -6.97
C ILE A 259 -19.22 5.36 -6.68
N PRO A 260 -20.43 5.39 -6.11
CA PRO A 260 -21.10 6.63 -5.76
C PRO A 260 -20.42 7.33 -4.57
N PRO A 261 -20.68 8.63 -4.36
CA PRO A 261 -20.07 9.39 -3.27
C PRO A 261 -20.64 8.95 -1.91
N LEU A 262 -19.90 8.06 -1.23
CA LEU A 262 -20.26 7.49 0.07
C LEU A 262 -19.95 8.41 1.26
N GLY A 263 -19.22 9.53 1.04
CA GLY A 263 -18.87 10.48 2.07
C GLY A 263 -17.53 10.18 2.75
N SER A 264 -17.46 10.37 4.07
CA SER A 264 -16.28 10.05 4.88
C SER A 264 -16.26 8.57 5.25
N LEU A 265 -15.06 8.03 5.50
CA LEU A 265 -14.86 6.71 6.12
C LEU A 265 -14.03 6.89 7.39
N LYS A 266 -14.52 6.33 8.48
CA LYS A 266 -13.77 6.18 9.74
C LYS A 266 -13.83 4.73 10.19
N GLY A 267 -12.74 4.25 10.76
CA GLY A 267 -12.79 2.92 11.34
C GLY A 267 -11.45 2.30 11.63
N SER A 268 -11.51 1.04 11.99
CA SER A 268 -10.35 0.24 12.33
C SER A 268 -10.50 -1.19 11.84
N LEU A 269 -9.36 -1.84 11.66
CA LEU A 269 -9.28 -3.27 11.36
C LEU A 269 -7.90 -3.81 11.81
N THR A 270 -7.80 -5.12 11.89
CA THR A 270 -6.53 -5.82 12.10
C THR A 270 -6.19 -6.61 10.84
N LEU A 271 -5.01 -6.35 10.27
CA LEU A 271 -4.44 -7.08 9.14
C LEU A 271 -3.50 -8.15 9.67
N GLN A 272 -3.78 -9.41 9.38
CA GLN A 272 -2.99 -10.56 9.83
C GLN A 272 -2.58 -11.48 8.70
N GLY A 273 -1.58 -12.35 8.98
CA GLY A 273 -1.14 -13.39 8.06
C GLY A 273 0.01 -12.96 7.17
N ASP A 274 0.04 -13.47 5.94
CA ASP A 274 1.09 -13.21 4.98
C ASP A 274 0.57 -12.35 3.83
N TYR A 275 1.46 -11.62 3.17
CA TYR A 275 1.11 -10.79 2.01
C TYR A 275 0.37 -11.58 0.90
N ALA A 276 0.70 -12.86 0.72
CA ALA A 276 0.07 -13.71 -0.29
C ALA A 276 -1.36 -14.16 0.08
N ALA A 277 -1.73 -14.12 1.36
CA ALA A 277 -3.06 -14.46 1.86
C ALA A 277 -3.38 -13.61 3.10
N PRO A 278 -3.57 -12.28 2.94
CA PRO A 278 -3.85 -11.37 4.02
C PRO A 278 -5.27 -11.57 4.54
N ARG A 279 -5.40 -11.56 5.86
CA ARG A 279 -6.65 -11.70 6.60
C ARG A 279 -7.01 -10.38 7.25
N LEU A 280 -8.28 -10.01 7.24
CA LEU A 280 -8.81 -8.89 8.01
C LEU A 280 -9.66 -9.40 9.16
N GLU A 281 -9.34 -8.93 10.34
CA GLU A 281 -10.07 -9.23 11.58
C GLU A 281 -10.53 -7.94 12.26
N ALA A 282 -11.52 -8.04 13.12
CA ALA A 282 -12.04 -6.91 13.90
C ALA A 282 -12.34 -5.68 13.02
N ILE A 283 -12.88 -5.91 11.84
CA ILE A 283 -13.33 -4.83 10.95
C ILE A 283 -14.44 -4.05 11.68
N ASP A 284 -14.27 -2.74 11.77
CA ASP A 284 -15.26 -1.79 12.26
C ASP A 284 -15.12 -0.49 11.42
N LEU A 285 -15.93 -0.39 10.38
CA LEU A 285 -15.89 0.70 9.41
C LEU A 285 -17.23 1.43 9.40
N HIS A 286 -17.18 2.75 9.48
CA HIS A 286 -18.33 3.63 9.40
C HIS A 286 -18.15 4.64 8.25
N MET A 287 -19.08 4.62 7.31
CA MET A 287 -19.15 5.55 6.18
C MET A 287 -20.32 6.50 6.38
N GLN A 288 -20.08 7.80 6.27
CA GLN A 288 -21.10 8.81 6.51
C GLN A 288 -21.00 9.98 5.51
N ARG A 289 -22.17 10.42 5.02
CA ARG A 289 -22.31 11.64 4.21
C ARG A 289 -23.51 12.46 4.72
N GLY A 290 -23.24 13.34 5.71
CA GLY A 290 -24.31 14.07 6.37
C GLY A 290 -25.41 13.13 6.86
N ASP A 291 -26.68 13.49 6.56
CA ASP A 291 -27.83 12.65 6.86
C ASP A 291 -28.26 11.78 5.67
N GLU A 292 -27.55 11.83 4.55
CA GLU A 292 -27.92 11.13 3.32
C GLU A 292 -27.39 9.69 3.25
N VAL A 293 -26.24 9.42 3.86
CA VAL A 293 -25.61 8.09 3.87
C VAL A 293 -25.06 7.81 5.26
N ASP A 294 -25.42 6.67 5.80
CA ASP A 294 -24.87 6.09 7.01
C ASP A 294 -24.75 4.59 6.78
N LEU A 295 -23.51 4.07 6.75
CA LEU A 295 -23.23 2.67 6.52
C LEU A 295 -22.16 2.19 7.49
N THR A 296 -22.45 1.13 8.22
CA THR A 296 -21.51 0.44 9.12
C THR A 296 -21.25 -0.96 8.62
N VAL A 297 -19.98 -1.36 8.61
CA VAL A 297 -19.51 -2.70 8.25
C VAL A 297 -18.62 -3.21 9.36
N THR A 298 -19.01 -4.33 9.96
CA THR A 298 -18.22 -5.00 11.01
C THR A 298 -17.98 -6.46 10.66
N GLY A 299 -16.88 -7.07 11.16
CA GLY A 299 -16.66 -8.51 10.96
C GLY A 299 -15.24 -8.87 10.60
N SER A 300 -15.08 -9.86 9.69
CA SER A 300 -13.79 -10.40 9.28
C SER A 300 -13.80 -10.95 7.85
N VAL A 301 -12.61 -11.09 7.26
CA VAL A 301 -12.37 -11.72 5.95
C VAL A 301 -11.11 -12.57 6.05
N ALA A 302 -11.23 -13.88 5.85
CA ALA A 302 -10.10 -14.81 6.04
C ALA A 302 -9.03 -14.74 4.94
N ASP A 303 -9.40 -14.35 3.73
CA ASP A 303 -8.48 -14.08 2.62
C ASP A 303 -9.06 -12.96 1.75
N VAL A 304 -8.41 -11.80 1.81
CA VAL A 304 -8.88 -10.60 1.10
C VAL A 304 -8.67 -10.71 -0.41
N LEU A 305 -7.57 -11.34 -0.85
CA LEU A 305 -7.20 -11.39 -2.27
C LEU A 305 -8.13 -12.31 -3.07
N THR A 306 -8.62 -13.36 -2.42
CA THR A 306 -9.54 -14.32 -3.06
C THR A 306 -10.99 -14.17 -2.55
N ALA A 307 -11.25 -13.19 -1.68
CA ALA A 307 -12.54 -12.94 -1.02
C ALA A 307 -13.14 -14.22 -0.42
N LYS A 308 -12.35 -14.94 0.38
CA LYS A 308 -12.77 -16.15 1.09
C LYS A 308 -12.99 -15.89 2.58
N GLY A 309 -13.89 -16.66 3.15
CA GLY A 309 -14.23 -16.58 4.57
C GLY A 309 -14.75 -15.22 4.97
N LEU A 310 -15.61 -14.63 4.12
CA LEU A 310 -16.32 -13.41 4.50
C LEU A 310 -17.28 -13.72 5.64
N ASP A 311 -17.25 -12.86 6.64
CA ASP A 311 -18.22 -12.81 7.74
C ASP A 311 -18.42 -11.36 8.15
N LEU A 312 -19.31 -10.67 7.44
CA LEU A 312 -19.50 -9.22 7.56
C LEU A 312 -20.93 -8.90 7.94
N GLN A 313 -21.11 -8.16 9.02
CA GLN A 313 -22.38 -7.55 9.40
C GLN A 313 -22.50 -6.18 8.77
N LEU A 314 -23.60 -5.94 8.06
CA LEU A 314 -23.90 -4.68 7.40
C LEU A 314 -25.10 -4.00 8.05
N HIS A 315 -24.99 -2.71 8.30
CA HIS A 315 -26.08 -1.83 8.65
C HIS A 315 -25.97 -0.56 7.83
N GLY A 316 -27.02 -0.19 7.12
CA GLY A 316 -26.95 0.98 6.28
C GLY A 316 -28.28 1.68 6.09
N HIS A 317 -28.19 3.01 5.93
CA HIS A 317 -29.27 3.88 5.51
C HIS A 317 -28.76 4.81 4.42
N SER A 318 -29.58 5.03 3.39
CA SER A 318 -29.29 6.05 2.41
C SER A 318 -30.58 6.73 1.92
N SER A 319 -30.52 8.05 1.78
CA SER A 319 -31.48 8.87 1.03
C SER A 319 -30.86 9.51 -0.22
N ASN A 320 -29.59 9.17 -0.53
CA ASN A 320 -28.90 9.68 -1.69
C ASN A 320 -29.28 8.91 -2.97
N PRO A 321 -29.84 9.57 -4.01
CA PRO A 321 -30.31 8.90 -5.20
C PRO A 321 -29.21 8.16 -5.99
N GLN A 322 -27.96 8.65 -5.96
CA GLN A 322 -26.85 8.00 -6.65
C GLN A 322 -26.44 6.71 -5.95
N VAL A 323 -26.36 6.72 -4.61
CA VAL A 323 -26.07 5.54 -3.79
C VAL A 323 -27.17 4.49 -3.95
N LEU A 324 -28.42 4.92 -3.92
CA LEU A 324 -29.57 4.03 -4.12
C LEU A 324 -29.57 3.39 -5.51
N SER A 325 -29.27 4.19 -6.55
CA SER A 325 -29.18 3.66 -7.93
C SER A 325 -28.02 2.67 -8.10
N TRP A 326 -26.90 2.90 -7.43
CA TRP A 326 -25.73 2.00 -7.45
C TRP A 326 -26.04 0.69 -6.72
N LEU A 327 -26.60 0.74 -5.51
CA LEU A 327 -26.96 -0.43 -4.73
C LEU A 327 -27.97 -1.35 -5.47
N LEU A 328 -28.85 -0.76 -6.24
CA LEU A 328 -29.93 -1.50 -6.94
C LEU A 328 -29.55 -1.82 -8.40
N MET A 329 -28.34 -1.45 -8.84
CA MET A 329 -27.86 -1.63 -10.21
C MET A 329 -28.81 -1.09 -11.32
N LYS A 330 -29.71 -0.19 -10.97
CA LYS A 330 -30.71 0.41 -11.90
C LYS A 330 -30.92 1.89 -11.57
N LYS A 331 -31.24 2.69 -12.61
CA LYS A 331 -31.67 4.08 -12.43
C LYS A 331 -33.09 4.12 -11.87
N HIS A 332 -33.22 4.27 -10.56
CA HIS A 332 -34.52 4.38 -9.89
C HIS A 332 -34.81 5.81 -9.47
N GLY A 333 -35.33 6.61 -10.38
CA GLY A 333 -35.63 8.04 -10.12
C GLY A 333 -36.74 8.31 -9.10
N ARG A 334 -37.39 7.27 -8.55
CA ARG A 334 -38.51 7.42 -7.59
C ARG A 334 -38.16 7.02 -6.16
N MET A 335 -36.97 6.44 -5.92
CA MET A 335 -36.57 6.07 -4.57
C MET A 335 -36.15 7.29 -3.77
N GLN A 336 -36.68 7.45 -2.57
CA GLN A 336 -36.41 8.51 -1.64
C GLN A 336 -35.45 8.07 -0.53
N SER A 337 -35.62 6.85 -0.03
CA SER A 337 -34.73 6.32 0.99
C SER A 337 -34.69 4.78 0.96
N ALA A 338 -33.59 4.23 1.45
CA ALA A 338 -33.46 2.81 1.73
C ALA A 338 -32.67 2.59 3.02
N ARG A 339 -33.02 1.54 3.74
CA ARG A 339 -32.24 0.99 4.84
C ARG A 339 -32.02 -0.49 4.59
N LEU A 340 -30.88 -0.97 5.05
CA LEU A 340 -30.45 -2.37 4.88
C LEU A 340 -29.74 -2.82 6.13
N SER A 341 -30.06 -4.00 6.61
CA SER A 341 -29.23 -4.75 7.53
C SER A 341 -29.16 -6.21 7.13
N GLY A 342 -28.06 -6.88 7.47
CA GLY A 342 -27.87 -8.29 7.15
C GLY A 342 -26.42 -8.72 7.37
N ARG A 343 -26.18 -10.03 7.26
CA ARG A 343 -24.87 -10.64 7.45
C ARG A 343 -24.46 -11.35 6.16
N LEU A 344 -23.31 -10.94 5.60
CA LEU A 344 -22.68 -11.59 4.44
C LEU A 344 -21.73 -12.67 4.93
N GLN A 345 -21.92 -13.91 4.48
CA GLN A 345 -21.05 -15.04 4.81
C GLN A 345 -20.72 -15.87 3.56
N GLY A 346 -19.50 -16.40 3.51
CA GLY A 346 -19.08 -17.35 2.46
C GLY A 346 -17.84 -16.94 1.72
N ASP A 347 -17.65 -17.53 0.55
CA ASP A 347 -16.51 -17.34 -0.35
C ASP A 347 -16.96 -16.68 -1.65
N ALA A 348 -16.04 -16.02 -2.36
CA ALA A 348 -16.34 -15.26 -3.58
C ALA A 348 -17.21 -15.95 -4.65
N PRO A 349 -17.14 -17.30 -4.89
CA PRO A 349 -18.05 -17.94 -5.83
C PRO A 349 -19.50 -17.98 -5.34
N GLN A 350 -19.71 -17.97 -4.01
CA GLN A 350 -21.03 -18.08 -3.42
C GLN A 350 -21.04 -17.36 -2.06
N ILE A 351 -21.66 -16.19 -2.02
CA ILE A 351 -21.83 -15.39 -0.81
C ILE A 351 -23.28 -15.48 -0.38
N THR A 352 -23.53 -15.82 0.87
CA THR A 352 -24.89 -15.85 1.43
C THR A 352 -25.15 -14.60 2.24
N LEU A 353 -26.25 -13.94 1.96
CA LEU A 353 -26.77 -12.85 2.77
C LEU A 353 -27.84 -13.42 3.71
N HIS A 354 -27.52 -13.44 5.00
CA HIS A 354 -28.41 -13.90 6.07
C HIS A 354 -29.10 -12.74 6.75
N ASP A 355 -30.29 -13.02 7.30
CA ASP A 355 -31.06 -12.09 8.12
C ASP A 355 -31.22 -10.70 7.46
N LEU A 356 -31.44 -10.72 6.14
CA LEU A 356 -31.70 -9.51 5.39
C LEU A 356 -32.97 -8.85 5.93
N ASP A 357 -32.85 -7.61 6.36
CA ASP A 357 -33.94 -6.69 6.62
C ASP A 357 -33.69 -5.41 5.81
N ALA A 358 -34.43 -5.27 4.73
CA ALA A 358 -34.35 -4.11 3.87
C ALA A 358 -35.71 -3.41 3.78
N ALA A 359 -35.70 -2.08 3.88
CA ALA A 359 -36.89 -1.28 3.68
C ALA A 359 -36.57 -0.09 2.78
N MET A 360 -37.46 0.18 1.87
CA MET A 360 -37.34 1.25 0.88
C MET A 360 -38.61 2.09 0.85
N GLU A 361 -38.47 3.37 0.61
CA GLU A 361 -39.56 4.31 0.45
C GLU A 361 -39.38 5.10 -0.84
N THR A 362 -40.47 5.21 -1.58
CA THR A 362 -40.50 5.97 -2.84
C THR A 362 -41.06 7.37 -2.61
N SER A 363 -40.82 8.30 -3.54
CA SER A 363 -41.25 9.69 -3.47
C SER A 363 -42.80 9.88 -3.48
N ASP A 364 -43.54 8.84 -3.93
CA ASP A 364 -44.99 8.80 -3.89
C ASP A 364 -45.55 8.09 -2.63
N GLY A 365 -44.64 7.77 -1.66
CA GLY A 365 -45.01 7.22 -0.36
C GLY A 365 -45.26 5.70 -0.36
N MET A 366 -44.91 5.00 -1.42
CA MET A 366 -44.92 3.53 -1.40
C MET A 366 -43.79 3.00 -0.53
N LYS A 367 -44.07 2.05 0.32
CA LYS A 367 -43.11 1.37 1.18
C LYS A 367 -42.98 -0.09 0.75
N LEU A 368 -41.74 -0.51 0.62
CA LEU A 368 -41.36 -1.86 0.28
C LEU A 368 -40.49 -2.40 1.41
N ALA A 369 -40.77 -3.56 1.94
CA ALA A 369 -39.95 -4.28 2.89
C ALA A 369 -39.60 -5.65 2.33
N LEU A 370 -38.34 -6.04 2.45
CA LEU A 370 -37.79 -7.30 2.01
C LEU A 370 -37.01 -7.94 3.16
N ASN A 371 -37.43 -9.15 3.55
CA ASN A 371 -36.82 -9.90 4.64
C ASN A 371 -36.51 -11.32 4.20
N GLY A 372 -35.38 -11.87 4.64
CA GLY A 372 -35.05 -13.27 4.35
C GLY A 372 -33.59 -13.53 4.15
N ASN A 373 -33.27 -14.56 3.36
CA ASN A 373 -31.90 -14.95 3.03
C ASN A 373 -31.76 -15.02 1.51
N ALA A 374 -30.58 -14.70 1.00
CA ALA A 374 -30.27 -14.77 -0.42
C ALA A 374 -28.86 -15.30 -0.65
N VAL A 375 -28.66 -16.07 -1.70
CA VAL A 375 -27.34 -16.48 -2.17
C VAL A 375 -26.94 -15.57 -3.33
N LEU A 376 -25.79 -14.95 -3.22
CA LEU A 376 -25.22 -14.04 -4.21
C LEU A 376 -24.11 -14.75 -4.97
N HIS A 377 -24.16 -14.73 -6.30
CA HIS A 377 -23.12 -15.24 -7.19
C HIS A 377 -22.42 -14.07 -7.88
N PRO A 378 -21.22 -13.65 -7.44
CA PRO A 378 -20.58 -12.43 -7.96
C PRO A 378 -20.28 -12.41 -9.46
N ALA A 379 -20.23 -13.56 -10.11
CA ALA A 379 -19.87 -13.68 -11.53
C ALA A 379 -21.03 -13.46 -12.52
N GLY A 380 -22.25 -13.17 -12.06
CA GLY A 380 -23.39 -12.90 -12.94
C GLY A 380 -24.70 -12.92 -12.16
N TYR A 381 -25.12 -11.77 -11.72
CA TYR A 381 -26.29 -11.55 -10.86
C TYR A 381 -27.61 -11.90 -11.56
N LYS A 382 -27.97 -13.18 -11.52
CA LYS A 382 -29.36 -13.57 -11.60
C LYS A 382 -29.69 -14.33 -10.33
N LEU A 383 -30.36 -13.66 -9.38
CA LEU A 383 -31.04 -14.37 -8.30
C LEU A 383 -32.07 -15.28 -8.94
N THR A 384 -31.92 -16.60 -8.81
CA THR A 384 -32.96 -17.55 -9.17
C THR A 384 -33.87 -17.76 -7.97
N GLN A 385 -35.09 -18.20 -8.20
CA GLN A 385 -36.06 -18.47 -7.13
C GLN A 385 -35.56 -19.57 -6.15
N GLU A 386 -34.61 -20.41 -6.58
CA GLU A 386 -33.98 -21.46 -5.77
C GLU A 386 -32.90 -20.91 -4.85
N ASP A 387 -32.33 -19.74 -5.16
CA ASP A 387 -31.24 -19.12 -4.41
C ASP A 387 -31.71 -18.14 -3.31
N ALA A 388 -33.03 -17.86 -3.24
CA ALA A 388 -33.57 -16.86 -2.35
C ALA A 388 -34.82 -17.32 -1.59
N ALA A 389 -34.77 -17.25 -0.26
CA ALA A 389 -35.91 -17.34 0.61
C ALA A 389 -36.28 -15.93 1.11
N LEU A 390 -36.95 -15.15 0.27
CA LEU A 390 -37.24 -13.75 0.52
C LEU A 390 -38.75 -13.55 0.75
N THR A 391 -39.12 -12.76 1.74
CA THR A 391 -40.48 -12.28 2.00
C THR A 391 -40.58 -10.82 1.60
N LEU A 392 -41.45 -10.51 0.65
CA LEU A 392 -41.72 -9.18 0.17
C LEU A 392 -43.02 -8.63 0.71
N THR A 393 -43.00 -7.49 1.38
CA THR A 393 -44.16 -6.82 1.93
C THR A 393 -44.34 -5.44 1.31
N PHE A 394 -45.54 -5.13 0.83
CA PHE A 394 -45.87 -3.83 0.27
C PHE A 394 -46.84 -3.07 1.19
N SER A 395 -46.61 -1.77 1.32
CA SER A 395 -47.59 -0.85 1.92
C SER A 395 -47.66 0.41 1.07
N THR A 396 -48.84 0.78 0.65
CA THR A 396 -49.09 2.01 -0.11
C THR A 396 -50.11 2.88 0.62
N PRO A 397 -49.98 4.20 0.58
CA PRO A 397 -50.93 5.13 1.19
C PRO A 397 -52.29 5.11 0.51
N THR A 398 -52.36 4.75 -0.77
CA THR A 398 -53.58 4.64 -1.55
C THR A 398 -53.46 3.44 -2.49
N LEU A 399 -54.33 2.44 -2.33
CA LEU A 399 -54.50 1.33 -3.25
C LEU A 399 -55.31 1.81 -4.48
N LEU A 400 -54.67 2.56 -5.39
CA LEU A 400 -55.22 2.78 -6.73
C LEU A 400 -54.72 1.64 -7.62
N ALA A 401 -55.62 0.95 -8.29
CA ALA A 401 -55.32 -0.14 -9.23
C ALA A 401 -54.32 0.29 -10.33
N ALA A 402 -54.20 1.58 -10.60
CA ALA A 402 -53.20 2.16 -11.51
C ALA A 402 -51.74 2.02 -11.00
N ASN A 403 -51.54 1.86 -9.71
CA ASN A 403 -50.18 1.70 -9.14
C ASN A 403 -49.70 0.23 -9.23
N LEU A 404 -50.61 -0.73 -9.39
CA LEU A 404 -50.26 -2.13 -9.56
C LEU A 404 -49.73 -2.46 -10.97
N VAL A 405 -50.10 -1.64 -11.96
CA VAL A 405 -49.63 -1.83 -13.35
C VAL A 405 -48.17 -1.37 -13.54
N GLN A 406 -47.61 -0.59 -12.59
CA GLN A 406 -46.22 -0.16 -12.62
C GLN A 406 -45.23 -1.09 -11.86
N LEU A 407 -45.69 -2.26 -11.39
CA LEU A 407 -44.87 -3.35 -10.89
C LEU A 407 -43.96 -3.99 -11.96
N GLU A 408 -44.18 -3.65 -13.25
CA GLU A 408 -43.23 -4.01 -14.32
C GLU A 408 -41.83 -3.39 -14.12
N ASP A 409 -41.70 -2.36 -13.26
CA ASP A 409 -40.42 -1.74 -12.89
C ASP A 409 -39.80 -2.33 -11.60
N VAL A 410 -40.45 -3.31 -10.96
CA VAL A 410 -39.79 -4.10 -9.92
C VAL A 410 -38.76 -4.99 -10.63
N PRO A 411 -37.47 -4.97 -10.24
CA PRO A 411 -36.50 -5.87 -10.84
C PRO A 411 -37.06 -7.29 -10.82
N GLU A 412 -36.99 -7.97 -11.95
CA GLU A 412 -37.19 -9.42 -11.98
C GLU A 412 -36.20 -9.97 -10.95
N LEU A 413 -36.72 -10.43 -9.80
CA LEU A 413 -36.02 -11.13 -8.75
C LEU A 413 -35.51 -12.46 -9.29
#